data_138e496c9f54f12f0132e11699d1667d
#
_entry.id   138e496c9f54f12f0132e11699d1667d
#
_cell.length_a   1.000
_cell.length_b   1.000
_cell.length_c   1.000
_cell.angle_alpha   90.00
_cell.angle_beta   90.00
_cell.angle_gamma   90.00
#
_symmetry.space_group_name_H-M   'P 1'
#
loop_
_entity.id
_entity.type
_entity.pdbx_description
1 polymer ?
#
loop_
_entity_poly.entity_id
_entity_poly.type
_entity_poly.pdbx_seq_one_letter_code
_entity_poly.pdbx_strand_id
1 'polypeptide(L)'
;TERASDLRSCRIGGGTVTYGGSSWRHLPYEFNELSSDPTIPSGTGMADWPITYAELERYYVQAEWEMGISGQRVNSPFVAPMSKDYPVPPVPLKSSGALFNVAAAKLGLTVVPGPLAIITKDYMGRSACVNCGMCSGFGCHVNARSSSAVAMLPLAQKTGNCEIRANS
;
A
#
# COMPACT_ATOMS: atom_id res chain seq x y z
N THR A 1 4.12 33.46 -10.01
CA THR A 1 4.17 32.50 -8.88
C THR A 1 3.03 31.53 -9.07
N GLU A 2 3.28 30.43 -9.80
CA GLU A 2 2.37 29.30 -9.89
C GLU A 2 2.18 28.75 -8.47
N ARG A 3 0.96 28.78 -7.99
CA ARG A 3 0.58 28.05 -6.78
C ARG A 3 0.87 26.59 -7.04
N ALA A 4 1.69 25.97 -6.21
CA ALA A 4 1.80 24.52 -6.15
C ALA A 4 0.37 23.98 -6.17
N SER A 5 0.01 23.23 -7.20
CA SER A 5 -1.31 22.66 -7.35
C SER A 5 -1.63 21.85 -6.11
N ASP A 6 -2.65 22.29 -5.38
CA ASP A 6 -3.14 21.61 -4.20
C ASP A 6 -3.49 20.19 -4.61
N LEU A 7 -2.70 19.20 -4.22
CA LEU A 7 -2.86 17.78 -4.56
C LEU A 7 -4.12 17.15 -3.94
N ARG A 8 -5.03 17.98 -3.42
CA ARG A 8 -6.32 17.53 -2.91
C ARG A 8 -7.16 16.95 -4.05
N SER A 9 -7.42 15.68 -3.97
CA SER A 9 -8.25 14.99 -4.97
C SER A 9 -9.72 15.10 -4.58
N CYS A 10 -10.43 16.07 -5.14
CA CYS A 10 -11.88 16.22 -5.01
C CYS A 10 -12.62 15.27 -5.96
N ARG A 11 -12.41 13.97 -5.82
CA ARG A 11 -13.05 12.93 -6.65
C ARG A 11 -13.43 11.70 -5.81
N ILE A 12 -14.34 10.89 -6.31
CA ILE A 12 -14.65 9.59 -5.71
C ILE A 12 -13.37 8.75 -5.66
N GLY A 13 -13.02 8.23 -4.48
CA GLY A 13 -11.77 7.51 -4.25
C GLY A 13 -10.61 8.37 -3.74
N GLY A 14 -10.77 9.71 -3.72
CA GLY A 14 -9.80 10.63 -3.12
C GLY A 14 -8.38 10.47 -3.66
N GLY A 15 -7.37 10.66 -2.81
CA GLY A 15 -5.96 10.52 -3.15
C GLY A 15 -5.54 9.14 -3.65
N THR A 16 -6.29 8.08 -3.31
CA THR A 16 -5.97 6.71 -3.77
C THR A 16 -6.16 6.52 -5.28
N VAL A 17 -6.85 7.43 -5.95
CA VAL A 17 -6.98 7.39 -7.43
C VAL A 17 -5.69 7.80 -8.14
N THR A 18 -4.80 8.54 -7.49
CA THR A 18 -3.59 9.10 -8.10
C THR A 18 -2.29 8.73 -7.38
N TYR A 19 -2.34 8.01 -6.24
CA TYR A 19 -1.15 7.56 -5.51
C TYR A 19 -0.37 6.48 -6.27
N GLY A 20 0.87 6.20 -5.87
CA GLY A 20 1.71 5.18 -6.50
C GLY A 20 1.33 3.73 -6.16
N GLY A 21 0.44 3.52 -5.21
CA GLY A 21 0.01 2.20 -4.76
C GLY A 21 0.88 1.58 -3.66
N SER A 22 1.83 2.31 -3.09
CA SER A 22 2.68 1.82 -2.00
C SER A 22 1.84 1.37 -0.80
N SER A 23 2.11 0.17 -0.27
CA SER A 23 1.24 -0.50 0.71
C SER A 23 2.04 -1.24 1.78
N TRP A 24 3.00 -0.55 2.39
CA TRP A 24 3.79 -1.09 3.49
C TRP A 24 2.96 -1.17 4.76
N ARG A 25 3.20 -2.22 5.56
CA ARG A 25 2.72 -2.29 6.93
C ARG A 25 3.68 -1.52 7.84
N HIS A 26 3.15 -0.93 8.90
CA HIS A 26 4.00 -0.44 9.99
C HIS A 26 4.72 -1.60 10.67
N LEU A 27 5.94 -1.35 11.14
CA LEU A 27 6.69 -2.32 11.93
C LEU A 27 6.15 -2.37 13.38
N PRO A 28 6.27 -3.52 14.06
CA PRO A 28 5.74 -3.64 15.43
C PRO A 28 6.23 -2.57 16.40
N TYR A 29 7.48 -2.12 16.31
CA TYR A 29 8.04 -1.11 17.20
C TYR A 29 7.44 0.29 16.99
N GLU A 30 6.91 0.59 15.81
CA GLU A 30 6.30 1.90 15.50
C GLU A 30 4.99 2.14 16.28
N PHE A 31 4.44 1.10 16.91
CA PHE A 31 3.25 1.20 17.75
C PHE A 31 3.55 1.63 19.19
N ASN A 32 4.78 1.45 19.67
CA ASN A 32 5.22 1.79 21.01
C ASN A 32 6.55 2.52 21.04
N GLU A 33 6.77 3.38 20.07
CA GLU A 33 8.04 4.08 19.82
C GLU A 33 8.44 4.95 21.02
N LEU A 34 7.48 5.69 21.60
CA LEU A 34 7.75 6.53 22.79
C LEU A 34 8.21 5.71 24.00
N SER A 35 7.58 4.56 24.25
CA SER A 35 7.93 3.70 25.40
C SER A 35 9.21 2.89 25.15
N SER A 36 9.56 2.59 23.92
CA SER A 36 10.68 1.71 23.55
C SER A 36 11.97 2.46 23.23
N ASP A 37 11.91 3.73 22.84
CA ASP A 37 13.07 4.53 22.50
C ASP A 37 13.40 5.56 23.60
N PRO A 38 14.40 5.30 24.47
CA PRO A 38 14.80 6.20 25.54
C PRO A 38 15.45 7.51 25.04
N THR A 39 15.75 7.64 23.76
CA THR A 39 16.34 8.84 23.18
C THR A 39 15.31 9.93 22.87
N ILE A 40 14.03 9.59 22.87
CA ILE A 40 12.94 10.55 22.64
C ILE A 40 12.84 11.49 23.85
N PRO A 41 12.99 12.82 23.67
CA PRO A 41 12.91 13.76 24.78
C PRO A 41 11.53 13.76 25.46
N SER A 42 11.53 13.91 26.78
CA SER A 42 10.28 14.11 27.53
C SER A 42 9.57 15.41 27.12
N GLY A 43 8.24 15.40 27.13
CA GLY A 43 7.42 16.58 26.77
C GLY A 43 7.21 16.76 25.28
N THR A 44 7.58 15.79 24.44
CA THR A 44 7.18 15.76 23.04
C THR A 44 5.66 15.51 22.92
N GLY A 45 5.06 15.87 21.79
CA GLY A 45 3.66 15.53 21.48
C GLY A 45 3.47 14.08 21.02
N MET A 46 4.49 13.23 21.14
CA MET A 46 4.42 11.81 20.76
C MET A 46 3.64 11.01 21.79
N ALA A 47 2.93 10.00 21.34
CA ALA A 47 2.25 9.02 22.18
C ALA A 47 2.31 7.65 21.50
N ASP A 48 2.39 6.60 22.29
CA ASP A 48 2.23 5.25 21.76
C ASP A 48 0.81 5.04 21.22
N TRP A 49 0.68 4.16 20.25
CA TRP A 49 -0.64 3.77 19.76
C TRP A 49 -1.40 2.97 20.82
N PRO A 50 -2.72 3.16 20.97
CA PRO A 50 -3.54 2.43 21.93
C PRO A 50 -3.79 0.97 21.53
N ILE A 51 -3.18 0.49 20.46
CA ILE A 51 -3.27 -0.85 19.90
C ILE A 51 -1.87 -1.36 19.55
N THR A 52 -1.70 -2.66 19.51
CA THR A 52 -0.46 -3.32 19.10
C THR A 52 -0.51 -3.76 17.65
N TYR A 53 0.66 -3.99 17.05
CA TYR A 53 0.75 -4.62 15.72
C TYR A 53 0.01 -5.97 15.67
N ALA A 54 0.14 -6.79 16.71
CA ALA A 54 -0.49 -8.11 16.76
C ALA A 54 -2.03 -8.05 16.70
N GLU A 55 -2.63 -7.05 17.34
CA GLU A 55 -4.08 -6.81 17.26
C GLU A 55 -4.50 -6.31 15.88
N LEU A 56 -3.66 -5.51 15.22
CA LEU A 56 -3.95 -4.93 13.92
C LEU A 56 -3.64 -5.88 12.74
N GLU A 57 -2.78 -6.87 12.92
CA GLU A 57 -2.26 -7.74 11.86
C GLU A 57 -3.37 -8.40 11.03
N ARG A 58 -4.41 -8.91 11.65
CA ARG A 58 -5.57 -9.51 10.97
C ARG A 58 -6.29 -8.55 10.02
N TYR A 59 -6.31 -7.27 10.35
CA TYR A 59 -6.95 -6.24 9.53
C TYR A 59 -6.05 -5.82 8.37
N TYR A 60 -4.71 -5.84 8.55
CA TYR A 60 -3.78 -5.73 7.43
C TYR A 60 -4.03 -6.84 6.41
N VAL A 61 -4.10 -8.10 6.86
CA VAL A 61 -4.41 -9.24 5.98
C VAL A 61 -5.74 -9.03 5.25
N GLN A 62 -6.79 -8.65 5.97
CA GLN A 62 -8.09 -8.41 5.37
C GLN A 62 -8.01 -7.31 4.29
N ALA A 63 -7.45 -6.15 4.60
CA ALA A 63 -7.33 -5.03 3.67
C ALA A 63 -6.48 -5.40 2.43
N GLU A 64 -5.37 -6.10 2.64
CA GLU A 64 -4.49 -6.56 1.56
C GLU A 64 -5.22 -7.50 0.59
N TRP A 65 -6.02 -8.41 1.12
CA TRP A 65 -6.79 -9.34 0.29
C TRP A 65 -7.97 -8.67 -0.39
N GLU A 66 -8.70 -7.79 0.27
CA GLU A 66 -9.80 -7.04 -0.32
C GLU A 66 -9.32 -6.08 -1.42
N MET A 67 -8.19 -5.44 -1.22
CA MET A 67 -7.60 -4.54 -2.21
C MET A 67 -6.82 -5.27 -3.32
N GLY A 68 -6.36 -6.49 -3.08
CA GLY A 68 -5.50 -7.22 -4.02
C GLY A 68 -4.08 -6.65 -4.04
N ILE A 69 -3.46 -6.53 -2.86
CA ILE A 69 -2.07 -6.06 -2.76
C ILE A 69 -1.14 -7.11 -3.37
N SER A 70 -0.25 -6.67 -4.26
CA SER A 70 0.83 -7.50 -4.79
C SER A 70 2.06 -7.41 -3.90
N GLY A 71 2.73 -8.53 -3.68
CA GLY A 71 3.91 -8.55 -2.86
C GLY A 71 4.52 -9.93 -2.72
N GLN A 72 5.57 -9.98 -1.95
CA GLN A 72 6.28 -11.21 -1.60
C GLN A 72 6.57 -11.19 -0.10
N ARG A 73 6.28 -12.29 0.57
CA ARG A 73 6.70 -12.45 1.96
C ARG A 73 8.23 -12.53 2.03
N VAL A 74 8.81 -11.78 2.93
CA VAL A 74 10.25 -11.76 3.16
C VAL A 74 10.50 -11.84 4.66
N ASN A 75 11.42 -12.69 5.06
CA ASN A 75 11.90 -12.73 6.43
C ASN A 75 13.05 -11.73 6.58
N SER A 76 12.71 -10.54 7.07
CA SER A 76 13.66 -9.43 7.26
C SER A 76 13.25 -8.60 8.46
N PRO A 77 14.19 -8.06 9.26
CA PRO A 77 13.86 -7.17 10.38
C PRO A 77 13.22 -5.84 9.92
N PHE A 78 13.32 -5.52 8.63
CA PHE A 78 12.75 -4.31 8.02
C PHE A 78 11.39 -4.55 7.36
N VAL A 79 10.81 -5.74 7.55
CA VAL A 79 9.49 -6.09 7.02
C VAL A 79 8.64 -6.63 8.17
N ALA A 80 7.45 -6.09 8.31
CA ALA A 80 6.55 -6.52 9.36
C ALA A 80 6.16 -8.01 9.21
N PRO A 81 6.05 -8.78 10.29
CA PRO A 81 5.65 -10.17 10.25
C PRO A 81 4.24 -10.33 9.68
N MET A 82 4.01 -11.41 8.94
CA MET A 82 2.75 -11.67 8.25
C MET A 82 2.25 -13.07 8.55
N SER A 83 0.97 -13.21 8.90
CA SER A 83 0.31 -14.52 9.07
C SER A 83 -0.10 -15.16 7.74
N LYS A 84 -0.31 -14.35 6.69
CA LYS A 84 -0.78 -14.79 5.38
C LYS A 84 0.01 -14.11 4.26
N ASP A 85 0.23 -14.80 3.14
CA ASP A 85 0.89 -14.26 1.96
C ASP A 85 0.00 -13.24 1.23
N TYR A 86 0.60 -12.38 0.42
CA TYR A 86 -0.14 -11.47 -0.44
C TYR A 86 -1.01 -12.22 -1.47
N PRO A 87 -2.18 -11.68 -1.84
CA PRO A 87 -3.12 -12.35 -2.74
C PRO A 87 -2.60 -12.53 -4.17
N VAL A 88 -1.69 -11.65 -4.61
CA VAL A 88 -1.10 -11.71 -5.95
C VAL A 88 0.41 -11.50 -5.89
N PRO A 89 1.18 -12.09 -6.83
CA PRO A 89 2.63 -11.97 -6.84
C PRO A 89 3.10 -10.52 -7.01
N PRO A 90 4.35 -10.19 -6.64
CA PRO A 90 4.87 -8.83 -6.75
C PRO A 90 4.89 -8.32 -8.18
N VAL A 91 4.84 -7.00 -8.34
CA VAL A 91 5.08 -6.36 -9.64
C VAL A 91 6.50 -6.68 -10.10
N PRO A 92 6.71 -7.10 -11.37
CA PRO A 92 8.04 -7.41 -11.89
C PRO A 92 9.00 -6.22 -11.77
N LEU A 93 10.24 -6.50 -11.41
CA LEU A 93 11.29 -5.48 -11.38
C LEU A 93 11.48 -4.88 -12.78
N LYS A 94 11.48 -3.58 -12.85
CA LYS A 94 11.85 -2.83 -14.06
C LYS A 94 13.38 -2.86 -14.24
N SER A 95 13.88 -2.41 -15.39
CA SER A 95 15.32 -2.42 -15.69
C SER A 95 16.19 -1.78 -14.62
N SER A 96 15.76 -0.62 -14.07
CA SER A 96 16.46 0.04 -12.96
C SER A 96 16.49 -0.81 -11.69
N GLY A 97 15.38 -1.45 -11.34
CA GLY A 97 15.30 -2.37 -10.20
C GLY A 97 16.17 -3.61 -10.38
N ALA A 98 16.22 -4.15 -11.60
CA ALA A 98 17.08 -5.29 -11.92
C ALA A 98 18.57 -4.93 -11.79
N LEU A 99 18.99 -3.77 -12.30
CA LEU A 99 20.35 -3.26 -12.13
C LEU A 99 20.70 -3.00 -10.67
N PHE A 100 19.77 -2.41 -9.92
CA PHE A 100 19.94 -2.19 -8.49
C PHE A 100 20.09 -3.51 -7.74
N ASN A 101 19.32 -4.54 -8.09
CA ASN A 101 19.43 -5.87 -7.48
C ASN A 101 20.82 -6.49 -7.72
N VAL A 102 21.36 -6.37 -8.94
CA VAL A 102 22.72 -6.86 -9.26
C VAL A 102 23.79 -6.12 -8.43
N ALA A 103 23.65 -4.81 -8.28
CA ALA A 103 24.59 -4.01 -7.49
C ALA A 103 24.50 -4.34 -5.99
N ALA A 104 23.28 -4.46 -5.45
CA ALA A 104 23.04 -4.80 -4.04
C ALA A 104 23.60 -6.18 -3.68
N ALA A 105 23.44 -7.17 -4.57
CA ALA A 105 23.96 -8.51 -4.36
C ALA A 105 25.48 -8.53 -4.19
N LYS A 106 26.24 -7.63 -4.87
CA LYS A 106 27.70 -7.49 -4.70
C LYS A 106 28.08 -6.96 -3.32
N LEU A 107 27.15 -6.30 -2.63
CA LEU A 107 27.32 -5.77 -1.27
C LEU A 107 26.71 -6.71 -0.21
N GLY A 108 26.25 -7.88 -0.58
CA GLY A 108 25.57 -8.82 0.33
C GLY A 108 24.18 -8.36 0.77
N LEU A 109 23.59 -7.38 0.06
CA LEU A 109 22.26 -6.86 0.37
C LEU A 109 21.18 -7.59 -0.45
N THR A 110 20.04 -7.85 0.17
CA THR A 110 18.87 -8.44 -0.49
C THR A 110 17.88 -7.34 -0.88
N VAL A 111 17.53 -7.30 -2.16
CA VAL A 111 16.49 -6.40 -2.69
C VAL A 111 15.21 -7.18 -2.89
N VAL A 112 14.11 -6.60 -2.42
CA VAL A 112 12.78 -7.19 -2.55
C VAL A 112 11.81 -6.19 -3.16
N PRO A 113 10.88 -6.64 -4.01
CA PRO A 113 9.81 -5.77 -4.49
C PRO A 113 8.94 -5.31 -3.32
N GLY A 114 8.75 -4.00 -3.18
CA GLY A 114 7.82 -3.45 -2.19
C GLY A 114 6.37 -3.87 -2.48
N PRO A 115 5.54 -4.02 -1.45
CA PRO A 115 4.13 -4.32 -1.64
C PRO A 115 3.42 -3.13 -2.29
N LEU A 116 2.59 -3.43 -3.29
CA LEU A 116 1.86 -2.42 -4.06
C LEU A 116 0.38 -2.80 -4.17
N ALA A 117 -0.49 -1.81 -4.06
CA ALA A 117 -1.91 -1.96 -4.35
C ALA A 117 -2.16 -2.03 -5.87
N ILE A 118 -1.52 -2.99 -6.52
CA ILE A 118 -1.59 -3.22 -7.96
C ILE A 118 -1.75 -4.73 -8.21
N ILE A 119 -2.86 -5.15 -8.76
CA ILE A 119 -3.07 -6.56 -9.09
C ILE A 119 -2.22 -6.95 -10.29
N THR A 120 -1.41 -7.99 -10.14
CA THR A 120 -0.47 -8.48 -11.17
C THR A 120 -1.01 -9.64 -11.98
N LYS A 121 -2.16 -10.16 -11.58
CA LYS A 121 -2.99 -11.12 -12.31
C LYS A 121 -4.45 -10.78 -12.08
N ASP A 122 -5.34 -11.32 -12.87
CA ASP A 122 -6.78 -11.09 -12.71
C ASP A 122 -7.22 -11.45 -11.29
N TYR A 123 -7.93 -10.53 -10.65
CA TYR A 123 -8.31 -10.64 -9.26
C TYR A 123 -9.64 -9.94 -8.97
N MET A 124 -10.58 -10.65 -8.34
CA MET A 124 -11.90 -10.13 -7.95
C MET A 124 -12.63 -9.38 -9.09
N GLY A 125 -12.59 -9.93 -10.30
CA GLY A 125 -13.24 -9.36 -11.48
C GLY A 125 -12.55 -8.15 -12.10
N ARG A 126 -11.33 -7.82 -11.69
CA ARG A 126 -10.48 -6.78 -12.30
C ARG A 126 -9.34 -7.42 -13.08
N SER A 127 -9.00 -6.84 -14.22
CA SER A 127 -7.90 -7.32 -15.05
C SER A 127 -6.54 -6.92 -14.50
N ALA A 128 -5.54 -7.76 -14.77
CA ALA A 128 -4.15 -7.56 -14.37
C ALA A 128 -3.55 -6.25 -14.89
N CYS A 129 -2.52 -5.77 -14.22
CA CYS A 129 -1.73 -4.61 -14.62
C CYS A 129 -1.03 -4.85 -15.96
N VAL A 130 -1.17 -3.90 -16.87
CA VAL A 130 -0.50 -3.92 -18.20
C VAL A 130 0.89 -3.27 -18.21
N ASN A 131 1.44 -2.97 -17.05
CA ASN A 131 2.78 -2.40 -16.85
C ASN A 131 3.05 -1.09 -17.64
N CYS A 132 2.05 -0.21 -17.79
CA CYS A 132 2.18 1.05 -18.51
C CYS A 132 3.15 2.07 -17.85
N GLY A 133 3.50 1.91 -16.57
CA GLY A 133 4.44 2.77 -15.85
C GLY A 133 3.86 4.10 -15.33
N MET A 134 2.58 4.38 -15.55
CA MET A 134 1.92 5.66 -15.20
C MET A 134 1.12 5.56 -13.89
N CYS A 135 1.69 4.97 -12.83
CA CYS A 135 0.95 4.76 -11.60
C CYS A 135 0.79 6.04 -10.77
N SER A 136 1.85 6.83 -10.60
CA SER A 136 1.83 8.02 -9.74
C SER A 136 1.32 9.25 -10.49
N GLY A 137 0.39 9.99 -9.88
CA GLY A 137 -0.18 11.22 -10.44
C GLY A 137 -1.34 11.02 -11.41
N PHE A 138 -1.59 9.80 -11.91
CA PHE A 138 -2.63 9.50 -12.90
C PHE A 138 -3.62 8.44 -12.40
N GLY A 139 -4.84 8.44 -12.95
CA GLY A 139 -5.79 7.34 -12.78
C GLY A 139 -5.33 6.08 -13.53
N CYS A 140 -5.61 4.89 -12.98
CA CYS A 140 -5.29 3.65 -13.66
C CYS A 140 -6.37 3.32 -14.69
N HIS A 141 -6.03 3.36 -15.99
CA HIS A 141 -6.99 3.17 -17.10
C HIS A 141 -7.55 1.74 -17.22
N VAL A 142 -6.85 0.74 -16.62
CA VAL A 142 -7.33 -0.67 -16.57
C VAL A 142 -7.84 -1.07 -15.19
N ASN A 143 -7.94 -0.15 -14.23
CA ASN A 143 -8.38 -0.40 -12.85
C ASN A 143 -7.57 -1.48 -12.09
N ALA A 144 -6.36 -1.79 -12.55
CA ALA A 144 -5.48 -2.76 -11.89
C ALA A 144 -4.85 -2.18 -10.61
N ARG A 145 -4.63 -0.84 -10.55
CA ARG A 145 -4.22 -0.19 -9.31
C ARG A 145 -5.44 0.04 -8.43
N SER A 146 -5.40 -0.54 -7.25
CA SER A 146 -6.49 -0.49 -6.29
C SER A 146 -6.58 0.89 -5.65
N SER A 147 -7.73 1.49 -5.80
CA SER A 147 -8.17 2.67 -5.06
C SER A 147 -9.46 2.33 -4.34
N SER A 148 -9.90 3.13 -3.39
CA SER A 148 -11.21 2.94 -2.79
C SER A 148 -12.33 2.94 -3.85
N ALA A 149 -12.19 3.72 -4.92
CA ALA A 149 -13.17 3.77 -6.01
C ALA A 149 -13.33 2.45 -6.78
N VAL A 150 -12.26 1.67 -6.95
CA VAL A 150 -12.30 0.44 -7.78
C VAL A 150 -12.28 -0.85 -6.96
N ALA A 151 -11.81 -0.81 -5.71
CA ALA A 151 -11.73 -2.00 -4.86
C ALA A 151 -12.86 -2.06 -3.83
N MET A 152 -13.10 -0.98 -3.07
CA MET A 152 -13.98 -1.02 -1.90
C MET A 152 -15.38 -0.50 -2.20
N LEU A 153 -15.51 0.65 -2.86
CA LEU A 153 -16.82 1.26 -3.11
C LEU A 153 -17.76 0.38 -3.96
N PRO A 154 -17.29 -0.35 -5.00
CA PRO A 154 -18.15 -1.29 -5.72
C PRO A 154 -18.66 -2.43 -4.85
N LEU A 155 -17.88 -2.89 -3.86
CA LEU A 155 -18.32 -3.90 -2.90
C LEU A 155 -19.37 -3.32 -1.95
N ALA A 156 -19.13 -2.11 -1.44
CA ALA A 156 -20.08 -1.43 -0.58
C ALA A 156 -21.44 -1.19 -1.29
N GLN A 157 -21.43 -0.75 -2.55
CA GLN A 157 -22.65 -0.56 -3.34
C GLN A 157 -23.44 -1.86 -3.55
N LYS A 158 -22.76 -2.99 -3.75
CA LYS A 158 -23.41 -4.31 -3.90
C LYS A 158 -24.19 -4.75 -2.66
N THR A 159 -23.89 -4.19 -1.49
CA THR A 159 -24.68 -4.49 -0.26
C THR A 159 -26.05 -3.85 -0.26
N GLY A 160 -26.32 -2.88 -1.13
CA GLY A 160 -27.53 -2.07 -1.12
C GLY A 160 -27.59 -0.99 -0.02
N ASN A 161 -26.58 -0.94 0.86
CA ASN A 161 -26.53 -0.03 2.00
C ASN A 161 -25.60 1.16 1.79
N CYS A 162 -25.10 1.36 0.56
CA CYS A 162 -24.15 2.43 0.23
C CYS A 162 -24.67 3.26 -0.95
N GLU A 163 -24.87 4.54 -0.71
CA GLU A 163 -25.19 5.53 -1.73
C GLU A 163 -23.96 6.41 -2.00
N ILE A 164 -23.63 6.63 -3.27
CA ILE A 164 -22.57 7.55 -3.67
C ILE A 164 -23.23 8.81 -4.26
N ARG A 165 -23.02 9.95 -3.62
CA ARG A 165 -23.52 11.24 -4.12
C ARG A 165 -22.36 12.02 -4.74
N ALA A 166 -22.39 12.16 -6.06
CA ALA A 166 -21.42 12.99 -6.78
C ALA A 166 -21.86 14.48 -6.74
N ASN A 167 -20.88 15.37 -6.84
CA ASN A 167 -21.10 16.82 -6.90
C ASN A 167 -21.79 17.42 -5.66
N SER A 168 -21.53 16.86 -4.48
CA SER A 168 -22.04 17.33 -3.18
C SER A 168 -20.92 17.92 -2.31
#